data_a7cbd1e6ce7c8df0e871a8ce2a102bdb
#
_entry.id   a7cbd1e6ce7c8df0e871a8ce2a102bdb
#
_cell.length_a   1.000
_cell.length_b   1.000
_cell.length_c   1.000
_cell.angle_alpha   90.00
_cell.angle_beta   90.00
_cell.angle_gamma   90.00
#
_symmetry.space_group_name_H-M   'P 1'
#
loop_
_entity.id
_entity.type
_entity.pdbx_description
1 polymer ?
#
loop_
_entity_poly.entity_id
_entity_poly.type
_entity_poly.pdbx_seq_one_letter_code
_entity_poly.pdbx_strand_id
1 'polypeptide(L)'
;KPKEKRKMDPSKYSTRYIALKLAYLGKNYGGFEFQAHGNEPTIEEELWNALTKACLIFPEDEKIVDWECCEYSKCGRTDVGVSAFGQVIGIRVRSNRPLPKTRVKLDENGAETLAAGEQMDIEAAEEGEKEQEEVTNEKPFDDVKDEIPYPRLLNRLLPADIRVLAWCPNPPPEFSARFSCRER
;
A
#
# COMPACT_ATOMS: atom_id res chain seq x y z
N LYS A 1 0.10 7.08 33.88
CA LYS A 1 0.91 7.59 32.77
C LYS A 1 0.40 6.94 31.49
N PRO A 2 0.06 7.71 30.42
CA PRO A 2 -0.31 7.10 29.15
C PRO A 2 0.89 6.28 28.64
N LYS A 3 0.66 5.02 28.27
CA LYS A 3 1.70 4.19 27.63
C LYS A 3 1.99 4.82 26.27
N GLU A 4 3.22 5.26 26.05
CA GLU A 4 3.69 5.65 24.72
C GLU A 4 3.43 4.50 23.74
N LYS A 5 2.67 4.79 22.69
CA LYS A 5 2.45 3.81 21.61
C LYS A 5 3.80 3.54 20.97
N ARG A 6 4.23 2.29 20.97
CA ARG A 6 5.44 1.89 20.24
C ARG A 6 5.22 2.22 18.77
N LYS A 7 6.06 3.11 18.20
CA LYS A 7 6.05 3.36 16.76
C LYS A 7 6.44 2.07 16.06
N MET A 8 5.67 1.70 15.05
CA MET A 8 6.03 0.57 14.18
C MET A 8 7.24 0.98 13.33
N ASP A 9 8.19 0.07 13.19
CA ASP A 9 9.37 0.26 12.34
C ASP A 9 9.04 -0.17 10.90
N PRO A 10 9.00 0.76 9.93
CA PRO A 10 8.62 0.45 8.56
C PRO A 10 9.50 -0.60 7.89
N SER A 11 10.79 -0.66 8.26
CA SER A 11 11.78 -1.58 7.65
C SER A 11 11.48 -3.06 7.89
N LYS A 12 10.63 -3.37 8.88
CA LYS A 12 10.25 -4.74 9.26
C LYS A 12 9.08 -5.31 8.46
N TYR A 13 8.50 -4.52 7.58
CA TYR A 13 7.30 -4.90 6.83
C TYR A 13 7.52 -4.73 5.34
N SER A 14 6.96 -5.66 4.57
CA SER A 14 6.85 -5.48 3.13
C SER A 14 5.75 -4.48 2.80
N THR A 15 5.84 -3.90 1.62
CA THR A 15 4.80 -3.03 1.05
C THR A 15 4.30 -3.60 -0.26
N ARG A 16 3.05 -3.26 -0.62
CA ARG A 16 2.50 -3.60 -1.93
C ARG A 16 1.62 -2.47 -2.45
N TYR A 17 1.55 -2.37 -3.76
CA TYR A 17 0.61 -1.48 -4.43
C TYR A 17 -0.75 -2.19 -4.57
N ILE A 18 -1.83 -1.52 -4.16
CA ILE A 18 -3.20 -2.05 -4.22
C ILE A 18 -4.14 -1.02 -4.84
N ALA A 19 -5.28 -1.47 -5.33
CA ALA A 19 -6.39 -0.59 -5.66
C ALA A 19 -7.51 -0.75 -4.65
N LEU A 20 -8.11 0.36 -4.21
CA LEU A 20 -9.27 0.40 -3.32
C LEU A 20 -10.46 1.02 -4.04
N LYS A 21 -11.64 0.39 -3.92
CA LYS A 21 -12.91 0.95 -4.38
C LYS A 21 -13.64 1.55 -3.19
N LEU A 22 -14.02 2.84 -3.30
CA LEU A 22 -14.62 3.63 -2.23
C LEU A 22 -16.04 4.05 -2.57
N ALA A 23 -16.88 4.19 -1.52
CA ALA A 23 -18.12 4.93 -1.57
C ALA A 23 -18.15 5.94 -0.43
N TYR A 24 -18.78 7.09 -0.67
CA TYR A 24 -18.96 8.12 0.35
C TYR A 24 -20.16 9.01 0.08
N LEU A 25 -20.72 9.54 1.17
CA LEU A 25 -21.75 10.58 1.16
C LEU A 25 -21.07 11.94 1.39
N GLY A 26 -20.98 12.74 0.33
CA GLY A 26 -20.18 13.96 0.32
C GLY A 26 -20.76 15.14 1.10
N LYS A 27 -22.01 15.05 1.59
CA LYS A 27 -22.76 16.18 2.18
C LYS A 27 -22.00 16.99 3.24
N ASN A 28 -21.16 16.31 4.03
CA ASN A 28 -20.44 16.89 5.16
C ASN A 28 -18.97 17.15 4.87
N TYR A 29 -18.56 17.13 3.59
CA TYR A 29 -17.16 17.20 3.17
C TYR A 29 -16.90 18.32 2.19
N GLY A 30 -15.74 18.96 2.33
CA GLY A 30 -15.21 19.97 1.42
C GLY A 30 -14.74 19.42 0.06
N GLY A 31 -15.29 18.29 -0.37
CA GLY A 31 -14.94 17.58 -1.59
C GLY A 31 -14.06 16.36 -1.34
N PHE A 32 -13.58 15.77 -2.44
CA PHE A 32 -12.71 14.58 -2.35
C PHE A 32 -11.27 14.96 -2.01
N GLU A 33 -10.69 15.90 -2.74
CA GLU A 33 -9.27 16.26 -2.67
C GLU A 33 -8.92 17.04 -1.41
N PHE A 34 -7.80 16.66 -0.77
CA PHE A 34 -7.28 17.37 0.39
C PHE A 34 -6.99 18.85 0.09
N GLN A 35 -7.37 19.72 0.99
CA GLN A 35 -7.18 21.17 0.90
C GLN A 35 -6.56 21.69 2.20
N ALA A 36 -5.33 22.20 2.13
CA ALA A 36 -4.59 22.68 3.32
C ALA A 36 -5.26 23.84 4.05
N HIS A 37 -6.15 24.59 3.37
CA HIS A 37 -6.83 25.78 3.92
C HIS A 37 -8.36 25.64 3.91
N GLY A 38 -8.88 24.41 3.77
CA GLY A 38 -10.32 24.14 3.83
C GLY A 38 -10.87 24.26 5.25
N ASN A 39 -12.13 24.74 5.38
CA ASN A 39 -12.82 24.78 6.68
C ASN A 39 -13.53 23.47 7.00
N GLU A 40 -13.76 22.61 6.01
CA GLU A 40 -14.45 21.32 6.15
C GLU A 40 -13.47 20.18 5.86
N PRO A 41 -13.60 19.03 6.54
CA PRO A 41 -12.79 17.87 6.25
C PRO A 41 -13.03 17.39 4.81
N THR A 42 -12.03 16.74 4.20
CA THR A 42 -12.15 16.15 2.87
C THR A 42 -12.12 14.62 2.95
N ILE A 43 -12.57 13.94 1.90
CA ILE A 43 -12.54 12.46 1.85
C ILE A 43 -11.09 11.96 1.92
N GLU A 44 -10.15 12.62 1.25
CA GLU A 44 -8.72 12.28 1.31
C GLU A 44 -8.12 12.47 2.70
N GLU A 45 -8.53 13.51 3.42
CA GLU A 45 -8.07 13.73 4.80
C GLU A 45 -8.51 12.61 5.74
N GLU A 46 -9.76 12.17 5.66
CA GLU A 46 -10.27 11.05 6.44
C GLU A 46 -9.58 9.71 6.07
N LEU A 47 -9.30 9.50 4.77
CA LEU A 47 -8.53 8.35 4.31
C LEU A 47 -7.11 8.38 4.86
N TRP A 48 -6.42 9.53 4.82
CA TRP A 48 -5.09 9.72 5.37
C TRP A 48 -5.05 9.37 6.86
N ASN A 49 -5.97 9.93 7.62
CA ASN A 49 -6.09 9.68 9.04
C ASN A 49 -6.31 8.19 9.35
N ALA A 50 -7.18 7.51 8.58
CA ALA A 50 -7.44 6.10 8.75
C ALA A 50 -6.23 5.22 8.39
N LEU A 51 -5.55 5.52 7.27
CA LEU A 51 -4.36 4.79 6.80
C LEU A 51 -3.18 4.92 7.78
N THR A 52 -2.92 6.13 8.25
CA THR A 52 -1.87 6.43 9.24
C THR A 52 -2.17 5.77 10.58
N LYS A 53 -3.40 5.89 11.07
CA LYS A 53 -3.84 5.26 12.33
C LYS A 53 -3.80 3.74 12.28
N ALA A 54 -4.03 3.15 11.10
CA ALA A 54 -3.91 1.72 10.85
C ALA A 54 -2.46 1.26 10.66
N CYS A 55 -1.48 2.18 10.63
CA CYS A 55 -0.09 1.92 10.26
C CYS A 55 0.01 1.18 8.91
N LEU A 56 -0.80 1.58 7.95
CA LEU A 56 -0.75 1.09 6.56
C LEU A 56 0.21 1.91 5.70
N ILE A 57 0.39 3.18 6.04
CA ILE A 57 1.39 4.08 5.50
C ILE A 57 2.25 4.63 6.65
N PHE A 58 3.46 5.10 6.35
CA PHE A 58 4.42 5.58 7.32
C PHE A 58 4.96 6.95 6.89
N PRO A 59 4.16 8.03 6.97
CA PRO A 59 4.62 9.38 6.67
C PRO A 59 5.63 9.85 7.73
N GLU A 60 6.50 10.80 7.35
CA GLU A 60 7.43 11.44 8.28
C GLU A 60 6.69 12.25 9.35
N ASP A 61 5.69 13.02 8.93
CA ASP A 61 4.76 13.73 9.82
C ASP A 61 3.31 13.26 9.58
N GLU A 62 2.73 12.62 10.59
CA GLU A 62 1.36 12.10 10.54
C GLU A 62 0.29 13.20 10.38
N LYS A 63 0.63 14.44 10.71
CA LYS A 63 -0.29 15.57 10.66
C LYS A 63 -0.33 16.28 9.31
N ILE A 64 0.66 16.03 8.47
CA ILE A 64 0.78 16.64 7.15
C ILE A 64 0.37 15.59 6.11
N VAL A 65 -0.68 15.90 5.35
CA VAL A 65 -1.11 15.03 4.25
C VAL A 65 -0.10 15.14 3.10
N ASP A 66 0.68 14.08 2.92
CA ASP A 66 1.67 13.94 1.85
C ASP A 66 1.50 12.59 1.14
N TRP A 67 0.83 12.60 0.01
CA TRP A 67 0.55 11.41 -0.78
C TRP A 67 1.76 10.89 -1.58
N GLU A 68 2.86 11.64 -1.66
CA GLU A 68 4.07 11.21 -2.38
C GLU A 68 4.73 10.02 -1.69
N CYS A 69 4.61 9.92 -0.36
CA CYS A 69 5.19 8.83 0.42
C CYS A 69 4.60 7.43 0.09
N CYS A 70 3.49 7.33 -0.64
CA CYS A 70 2.75 6.08 -0.82
C CYS A 70 2.24 5.84 -2.26
N GLU A 71 2.85 6.43 -3.28
CA GLU A 71 2.50 6.23 -4.70
C GLU A 71 0.99 6.35 -4.97
N TYR A 72 0.38 7.36 -4.41
CA TYR A 72 -1.07 7.54 -4.47
C TYR A 72 -1.55 7.99 -5.84
N SER A 73 -2.66 7.43 -6.30
CA SER A 73 -3.40 7.87 -7.48
C SER A 73 -4.90 7.79 -7.24
N LYS A 74 -5.68 8.68 -7.89
CA LYS A 74 -7.14 8.73 -7.78
C LYS A 74 -7.80 8.77 -9.15
N CYS A 75 -8.95 8.11 -9.31
CA CYS A 75 -9.71 8.09 -10.56
C CYS A 75 -10.24 9.48 -10.93
N GLY A 76 -10.75 10.22 -9.96
CA GLY A 76 -11.31 11.55 -10.18
C GLY A 76 -11.42 12.34 -8.88
N ARG A 77 -11.91 13.57 -9.00
CA ARG A 77 -12.22 14.46 -7.86
C ARG A 77 -13.70 14.79 -7.92
N THR A 78 -14.38 14.71 -6.79
CA THR A 78 -15.75 15.23 -6.63
C THR A 78 -15.69 16.56 -5.91
N ASP A 79 -16.60 17.44 -6.27
CA ASP A 79 -16.72 18.76 -5.65
C ASP A 79 -17.36 18.68 -4.25
N VAL A 80 -17.42 19.82 -3.56
CA VAL A 80 -18.04 19.98 -2.24
C VAL A 80 -19.44 19.40 -2.22
N GLY A 81 -19.73 18.58 -1.24
CA GLY A 81 -21.05 17.98 -1.05
C GLY A 81 -21.41 16.81 -1.98
N VAL A 82 -20.59 16.50 -2.99
CA VAL A 82 -20.87 15.45 -3.97
C VAL A 82 -20.50 14.07 -3.45
N SER A 83 -21.42 13.11 -3.59
CA SER A 83 -21.26 11.71 -3.21
C SER A 83 -20.76 10.85 -4.37
N ALA A 84 -20.07 9.74 -4.07
CA ALA A 84 -19.68 8.74 -5.06
C ALA A 84 -19.85 7.32 -4.51
N PHE A 85 -20.17 6.35 -5.39
CA PHE A 85 -20.36 4.94 -5.04
C PHE A 85 -19.39 4.00 -5.77
N GLY A 86 -18.32 4.52 -6.33
CA GLY A 86 -17.38 3.74 -7.11
C GLY A 86 -16.05 4.43 -7.35
N GLN A 87 -15.67 5.40 -6.53
CA GLN A 87 -14.36 6.02 -6.60
C GLN A 87 -13.25 4.98 -6.42
N VAL A 88 -12.22 5.04 -7.25
CA VAL A 88 -11.08 4.13 -7.18
C VAL A 88 -9.82 4.93 -6.88
N ILE A 89 -9.02 4.41 -5.96
CA ILE A 89 -7.68 4.90 -5.67
C ILE A 89 -6.67 3.77 -5.82
N GLY A 90 -5.45 4.11 -6.24
CA GLY A 90 -4.29 3.23 -6.17
C GLY A 90 -3.36 3.75 -5.09
N ILE A 91 -2.77 2.87 -4.31
CA ILE A 91 -1.92 3.26 -3.18
C ILE A 91 -0.97 2.13 -2.78
N ARG A 92 0.27 2.48 -2.39
CA ARG A 92 1.21 1.56 -1.76
C ARG A 92 1.00 1.54 -0.26
N VAL A 93 0.78 0.34 0.28
CA VAL A 93 0.48 0.12 1.70
C VAL A 93 1.32 -1.00 2.28
N ARG A 94 1.43 -1.05 3.60
CA ARG A 94 2.01 -2.17 4.33
C ARG A 94 1.29 -3.48 4.01
N SER A 95 2.06 -4.56 3.90
CA SER A 95 1.60 -5.91 3.58
C SER A 95 2.09 -6.92 4.62
N ASN A 96 1.36 -8.03 4.75
CA ASN A 96 1.79 -9.19 5.53
C ASN A 96 2.71 -10.14 4.74
N ARG A 97 2.99 -9.84 3.47
CA ARG A 97 3.93 -10.66 2.68
C ARG A 97 5.26 -10.77 3.42
N PRO A 98 5.86 -11.95 3.49
CA PRO A 98 7.21 -12.10 4.06
C PRO A 98 8.19 -11.22 3.27
N LEU A 99 9.11 -10.60 4.00
CA LEU A 99 10.23 -9.91 3.35
C LEU A 99 11.07 -10.93 2.60
N PRO A 100 11.62 -10.57 1.42
CA PRO A 100 12.54 -11.44 0.70
C PRO A 100 13.72 -11.76 1.62
N LYS A 101 14.00 -13.07 1.80
CA LYS A 101 15.18 -13.50 2.54
C LYS A 101 16.39 -13.03 1.74
N THR A 102 17.17 -12.09 2.28
CA THR A 102 18.44 -11.69 1.69
C THR A 102 19.35 -12.91 1.67
N ARG A 103 19.63 -13.47 0.50
CA ARG A 103 20.63 -14.55 0.36
C ARG A 103 21.99 -13.90 0.58
N VAL A 104 22.57 -14.11 1.72
CA VAL A 104 23.99 -13.77 1.97
C VAL A 104 24.80 -14.83 1.22
N LYS A 105 25.46 -14.47 0.13
CA LYS A 105 26.49 -15.32 -0.47
C LYS A 105 27.73 -15.19 0.42
N LEU A 106 28.12 -16.28 1.05
CA LEU A 106 29.42 -16.38 1.73
C LEU A 106 30.46 -16.66 0.66
N ASP A 107 31.43 -15.78 0.53
CA ASP A 107 32.62 -16.02 -0.29
C ASP A 107 33.46 -17.14 0.34
N GLU A 108 34.30 -17.81 -0.44
CA GLU A 108 35.15 -18.91 0.00
C GLU A 108 36.08 -18.55 1.19
N ASN A 109 36.13 -17.27 1.58
CA ASN A 109 36.89 -16.75 2.72
C ASN A 109 36.03 -16.32 3.92
N GLY A 110 34.70 -16.57 3.91
CA GLY A 110 33.79 -16.28 5.02
C GLY A 110 33.48 -14.79 5.27
N ALA A 111 33.67 -13.92 4.27
CA ALA A 111 33.31 -12.51 4.36
C ALA A 111 31.88 -12.28 3.81
N GLU A 112 31.05 -11.57 4.56
CA GLU A 112 29.68 -11.20 4.16
C GLU A 112 29.72 -10.07 3.14
N THR A 113 29.35 -10.35 1.88
CA THR A 113 29.12 -9.32 0.86
C THR A 113 27.62 -9.17 0.58
N LEU A 114 27.11 -7.94 0.72
CA LEU A 114 25.73 -7.57 0.35
C LEU A 114 25.64 -7.49 -1.17
N ALA A 115 24.90 -8.41 -1.79
CA ALA A 115 24.59 -8.33 -3.22
C ALA A 115 23.51 -7.26 -3.47
N ALA A 116 23.93 -6.13 -4.07
CA ALA A 116 23.03 -5.13 -4.63
C ALA A 116 22.35 -5.70 -5.89
N GLY A 117 21.05 -5.39 -6.06
CA GLY A 117 20.25 -5.91 -7.15
C GLY A 117 20.78 -5.52 -8.53
N GLU A 118 20.98 -6.50 -9.39
CA GLU A 118 21.29 -6.31 -10.80
C GLU A 118 20.07 -6.62 -11.68
N GLN A 119 19.87 -5.74 -12.66
CA GLN A 119 18.93 -5.87 -13.76
C GLN A 119 19.31 -7.05 -14.63
N MET A 120 18.29 -7.80 -15.07
CA MET A 120 18.46 -8.93 -16.01
C MET A 120 18.76 -8.40 -17.41
N ASP A 121 19.94 -8.73 -17.94
CA ASP A 121 20.19 -8.87 -19.37
C ASP A 121 20.32 -10.37 -19.67
N ILE A 122 19.57 -10.79 -20.71
CA ILE A 122 19.51 -12.19 -21.16
C ILE A 122 20.59 -12.36 -22.22
N GLU A 123 21.60 -13.20 -21.96
CA GLU A 123 22.22 -14.01 -23.02
C GLU A 123 22.96 -15.22 -22.44
N ALA A 124 22.91 -16.32 -23.20
CA ALA A 124 23.19 -17.69 -22.86
C ALA A 124 24.64 -18.04 -22.53
N ALA A 125 24.83 -18.98 -21.58
CA ALA A 125 25.82 -20.07 -21.71
C ALA A 125 25.50 -21.19 -20.71
N GLU A 126 25.36 -22.40 -21.23
CA GLU A 126 25.24 -23.68 -20.52
C GLU A 126 26.56 -23.98 -19.78
N GLU A 127 26.46 -24.28 -18.47
CA GLU A 127 27.29 -25.31 -17.82
C GLU A 127 26.67 -25.65 -16.47
N GLY A 128 26.51 -26.95 -16.24
CA GLY A 128 25.73 -27.47 -15.13
C GLY A 128 26.42 -27.38 -13.78
N GLU A 129 25.81 -26.66 -12.88
CA GLU A 129 26.01 -26.82 -11.44
C GLU A 129 24.69 -27.24 -10.81
N LYS A 130 24.72 -28.39 -10.12
CA LYS A 130 23.58 -28.92 -9.38
C LYS A 130 23.34 -28.03 -8.16
N GLU A 131 22.47 -27.03 -8.30
CA GLU A 131 21.91 -26.32 -7.15
C GLU A 131 21.02 -27.29 -6.37
N GLN A 132 21.42 -27.62 -5.15
CA GLN A 132 20.53 -28.26 -4.19
C GLN A 132 19.48 -27.21 -3.77
N GLU A 133 18.33 -27.25 -4.40
CA GLU A 133 17.15 -26.54 -3.90
C GLU A 133 16.78 -27.16 -2.54
N GLU A 134 17.09 -26.43 -1.48
CA GLU A 134 16.49 -26.67 -0.18
C GLU A 134 14.99 -26.37 -0.30
N VAL A 135 14.20 -27.40 -0.55
CA VAL A 135 12.74 -27.33 -0.60
C VAL A 135 12.27 -27.00 0.81
N THR A 136 12.23 -25.70 1.13
CA THR A 136 11.52 -25.25 2.32
C THR A 136 10.02 -25.46 2.06
N ASN A 137 9.42 -26.36 2.82
CA ASN A 137 8.00 -26.73 2.79
C ASN A 137 7.12 -25.58 3.35
N GLU A 138 7.44 -24.33 2.98
CA GLU A 138 6.66 -23.15 3.37
C GLU A 138 5.45 -23.05 2.43
N LYS A 139 4.26 -23.10 3.02
CA LYS A 139 3.01 -22.89 2.28
C LYS A 139 3.09 -21.56 1.54
N PRO A 140 2.76 -21.50 0.22
CA PRO A 140 2.79 -20.26 -0.54
C PRO A 140 1.82 -19.25 0.08
N PHE A 141 2.25 -17.99 0.14
CA PHE A 141 1.44 -16.88 0.68
C PHE A 141 0.23 -16.63 -0.22
N ASP A 142 -0.97 -16.69 0.36
CA ASP A 142 -2.23 -16.38 -0.34
C ASP A 142 -2.47 -14.86 -0.26
N ASP A 143 -2.46 -14.18 -1.40
CA ASP A 143 -2.58 -12.73 -1.53
C ASP A 143 -3.89 -12.14 -0.98
N VAL A 144 -4.86 -12.96 -0.66
CA VAL A 144 -6.16 -12.53 -0.14
C VAL A 144 -6.39 -13.00 1.29
N LYS A 145 -6.08 -14.28 1.58
CA LYS A 145 -6.39 -14.89 2.89
C LYS A 145 -5.36 -14.55 3.95
N ASP A 146 -4.07 -14.52 3.57
CA ASP A 146 -2.96 -14.28 4.49
C ASP A 146 -2.64 -12.79 4.61
N GLU A 147 -3.21 -11.97 3.72
CA GLU A 147 -3.00 -10.53 3.66
C GLU A 147 -3.84 -9.76 4.69
N ILE A 148 -3.44 -8.52 4.96
CA ILE A 148 -4.19 -7.59 5.79
C ILE A 148 -5.59 -7.40 5.19
N PRO A 149 -6.67 -7.59 5.96
CA PRO A 149 -8.04 -7.35 5.47
C PRO A 149 -8.33 -5.84 5.39
N TYR A 150 -7.72 -5.14 4.41
CA TYR A 150 -7.76 -3.68 4.26
C TYR A 150 -9.16 -3.08 4.39
N PRO A 151 -10.22 -3.58 3.71
CA PRO A 151 -11.56 -3.01 3.83
C PRO A 151 -12.09 -3.10 5.27
N ARG A 152 -11.89 -4.24 5.93
CA ARG A 152 -12.36 -4.44 7.30
C ARG A 152 -11.63 -3.53 8.28
N LEU A 153 -10.32 -3.37 8.12
CA LEU A 153 -9.49 -2.54 8.98
C LEU A 153 -9.84 -1.06 8.80
N LEU A 154 -9.88 -0.57 7.56
CA LEU A 154 -10.17 0.83 7.25
C LEU A 154 -11.61 1.21 7.63
N ASN A 155 -12.59 0.36 7.36
CA ASN A 155 -14.00 0.64 7.68
C ASN A 155 -14.29 0.72 9.19
N ARG A 156 -13.37 0.30 10.06
CA ARG A 156 -13.46 0.51 11.51
C ARG A 156 -12.94 1.87 11.96
N LEU A 157 -12.13 2.52 11.13
CA LEU A 157 -11.48 3.79 11.44
C LEU A 157 -12.12 4.96 10.71
N LEU A 158 -12.67 4.69 9.51
CA LEU A 158 -13.36 5.67 8.69
C LEU A 158 -14.70 6.07 9.30
N PRO A 159 -15.13 7.34 9.13
CA PRO A 159 -16.48 7.81 9.44
C PRO A 159 -17.57 6.94 8.79
N ALA A 160 -18.79 6.97 9.32
CA ALA A 160 -19.89 6.11 8.87
C ALA A 160 -20.31 6.35 7.40
N ASP A 161 -20.06 7.52 6.90
CA ASP A 161 -20.39 7.99 5.55
C ASP A 161 -19.27 7.77 4.50
N ILE A 162 -18.12 7.16 4.90
CA ILE A 162 -17.06 6.72 3.98
C ILE A 162 -16.83 5.23 4.15
N ARG A 163 -16.81 4.46 3.05
CA ARG A 163 -16.61 3.01 3.07
C ARG A 163 -15.69 2.54 1.98
N VAL A 164 -14.78 1.66 2.34
CA VAL A 164 -14.03 0.82 1.39
C VAL A 164 -14.93 -0.36 1.04
N LEU A 165 -15.32 -0.48 -0.22
CA LEU A 165 -16.22 -1.51 -0.72
C LEU A 165 -15.49 -2.78 -1.13
N ALA A 166 -14.32 -2.61 -1.77
CA ALA A 166 -13.51 -3.71 -2.30
C ALA A 166 -12.06 -3.27 -2.44
N TRP A 167 -11.18 -4.25 -2.64
CA TRP A 167 -9.77 -4.02 -2.97
C TRP A 167 -9.28 -5.02 -4.00
N CYS A 168 -8.23 -4.64 -4.74
CA CYS A 168 -7.54 -5.50 -5.70
C CYS A 168 -6.10 -5.71 -5.24
N PRO A 169 -5.66 -6.96 -5.00
CA PRO A 169 -4.33 -7.27 -4.46
C PRO A 169 -3.20 -7.03 -5.46
N ASN A 170 -3.46 -7.25 -6.75
CA ASN A 170 -2.45 -7.20 -7.80
C ASN A 170 -3.00 -6.42 -9.00
N PRO A 171 -3.10 -5.09 -8.91
CA PRO A 171 -3.38 -4.29 -10.10
C PRO A 171 -2.22 -4.44 -11.10
N PRO A 172 -2.47 -4.31 -12.43
CA PRO A 172 -1.42 -4.35 -13.44
C PRO A 172 -0.27 -3.39 -13.09
N PRO A 173 0.99 -3.66 -13.48
CA PRO A 173 2.13 -2.80 -13.16
C PRO A 173 1.95 -1.34 -13.60
N GLU A 174 1.31 -1.12 -14.76
CA GLU A 174 1.01 0.19 -15.33
C GLU A 174 -0.28 0.83 -14.78
N PHE A 175 -0.93 0.17 -13.80
CA PHE A 175 -2.19 0.68 -13.26
C PHE A 175 -2.00 2.03 -12.56
N SER A 176 -2.79 2.99 -13.00
CA SER A 176 -3.00 4.24 -12.30
C SER A 176 -4.49 4.50 -12.25
N ALA A 177 -5.04 4.75 -11.06
CA ALA A 177 -6.46 5.04 -10.92
C ALA A 177 -6.90 6.20 -11.80
N ARG A 178 -6.01 7.18 -12.03
CA ARG A 178 -6.26 8.35 -12.88
C ARG A 178 -6.39 8.00 -14.37
N PHE A 179 -5.48 7.15 -14.89
CA PHE A 179 -5.38 6.91 -16.34
C PHE A 179 -6.08 5.62 -16.77
N SER A 180 -6.24 4.65 -15.88
CA SER A 180 -6.93 3.40 -16.16
C SER A 180 -8.47 3.50 -16.06
N CYS A 181 -9.00 4.62 -15.57
CA CYS A 181 -10.44 4.87 -15.49
C CYS A 181 -11.00 5.23 -16.87
N ARG A 182 -11.95 4.43 -17.37
CA ARG A 182 -12.61 4.65 -18.69
C ARG A 182 -13.83 5.58 -18.61
N GLU A 183 -14.51 5.58 -17.47
CA GLU A 183 -15.71 6.39 -17.22
C GLU A 183 -15.58 7.11 -15.87
N ARG A 184 -16.01 8.36 -15.83
CA ARG A 184 -15.95 9.22 -14.64
C ARG A 184 -17.31 9.84 -14.35
#